data_d01d72a5293c8619e6b314b5f70fed23
#
_entry.id   d01d72a5293c8619e6b314b5f70fed23
#
_cell.length_a   1.000
_cell.length_b   1.000
_cell.length_c   1.000
_cell.angle_alpha   90.00
_cell.angle_beta   90.00
_cell.angle_gamma   90.00
#
_symmetry.space_group_name_H-M   'P 1'
#
loop_
_entity.id
_entity.type
_entity.pdbx_description
1 polymer ?
#
loop_
_entity_poly.entity_id
_entity_poly.type
_entity_poly.pdbx_seq_one_letter_code
_entity_poly.pdbx_strand_id
1 'polypeptide(L)'
;MKYKLFISAAGRGTRVAGLTSINKSLLPINYEAVISRIIDSYPKNLEIVIALGHEKDVVKNFLKIRHADRKIKFVIVEKYSGIGSGPGYTLYQCRKYLQCPFIYSSCDTIVLEKVPPPNVNWLGISKVKNTERFLIIEKKKSDNMYFLYDKKRKIEIDKKKKLFNA
;
A
#
# COMPACT_ATOMS: atom_id res chain seq x y z
N MET A 1 21.52 -7.09 -1.58
CA MET A 1 21.13 -5.66 -1.41
C MET A 1 20.26 -5.53 -0.17
N LYS A 2 20.55 -4.57 0.71
CA LYS A 2 19.71 -4.31 1.90
C LYS A 2 18.58 -3.36 1.49
N TYR A 3 17.33 -3.75 1.73
CA TYR A 3 16.15 -2.93 1.45
C TYR A 3 15.14 -3.07 2.59
N LYS A 4 14.06 -2.29 2.56
CA LYS A 4 12.99 -2.32 3.56
C LYS A 4 11.63 -2.52 2.92
N LEU A 5 10.68 -3.00 3.71
CA LEU A 5 9.26 -2.96 3.39
C LEU A 5 8.64 -1.73 4.06
N PHE A 6 7.95 -0.90 3.30
CA PHE A 6 7.13 0.18 3.83
C PHE A 6 5.65 -0.14 3.65
N ILE A 7 4.89 -0.14 4.75
CA ILE A 7 3.44 -0.38 4.73
C ILE A 7 2.71 0.89 5.17
N SER A 8 1.85 1.41 4.29
CA SER A 8 1.02 2.59 4.58
C SER A 8 -0.32 2.16 5.20
N ALA A 9 -0.42 2.23 6.53
CA ALA A 9 -1.61 1.84 7.31
C ALA A 9 -2.24 3.01 8.11
N ALA A 10 -1.93 4.26 7.76
CA ALA A 10 -2.40 5.43 8.51
C ALA A 10 -3.86 5.82 8.21
N GLY A 11 -4.38 5.52 7.03
CA GLY A 11 -5.67 6.02 6.54
C GLY A 11 -6.89 5.46 7.26
N ARG A 12 -7.98 6.23 7.28
CA ARG A 12 -9.28 5.85 7.91
C ARG A 12 -10.02 4.74 7.18
N GLY A 13 -9.71 4.47 5.91
CA GLY A 13 -10.45 3.46 5.14
C GLY A 13 -11.93 3.82 4.93
N THR A 14 -12.23 5.06 4.59
CA THR A 14 -13.60 5.63 4.51
C THR A 14 -14.58 4.81 3.66
N ARG A 15 -14.08 4.04 2.69
CA ARG A 15 -14.92 3.16 1.86
C ARG A 15 -15.50 1.95 2.59
N VAL A 16 -14.88 1.55 3.70
CA VAL A 16 -15.33 0.44 4.56
C VAL A 16 -15.82 0.92 5.93
N ALA A 17 -15.70 2.21 6.22
CA ALA A 17 -16.07 2.79 7.52
C ALA A 17 -17.57 2.62 7.86
N GLY A 18 -18.43 2.46 6.87
CA GLY A 18 -19.86 2.15 7.09
C GLY A 18 -20.14 0.67 7.43
N LEU A 19 -19.15 -0.21 7.26
CA LEU A 19 -19.28 -1.65 7.49
C LEU A 19 -18.61 -2.08 8.80
N THR A 20 -17.62 -1.35 9.26
CA THR A 20 -16.86 -1.68 10.47
C THR A 20 -16.12 -0.47 11.04
N SER A 21 -15.95 -0.44 12.36
CA SER A 21 -15.09 0.51 13.08
C SER A 21 -13.61 0.08 13.09
N ILE A 22 -13.31 -1.16 12.68
CA ILE A 22 -11.94 -1.70 12.71
C ILE A 22 -11.09 -1.09 11.60
N ASN A 23 -9.83 -0.79 11.90
CA ASN A 23 -8.88 -0.35 10.89
C ASN A 23 -8.80 -1.40 9.75
N LYS A 24 -8.87 -0.93 8.50
CA LYS A 24 -8.93 -1.80 7.32
C LYS A 24 -7.76 -2.80 7.21
N SER A 25 -6.59 -2.46 7.78
CA SER A 25 -5.43 -3.36 7.78
C SER A 25 -5.63 -4.61 8.65
N LEU A 26 -6.56 -4.54 9.62
CA LEU A 26 -6.91 -5.63 10.52
C LEU A 26 -8.11 -6.45 10.03
N LEU A 27 -8.75 -6.08 8.93
CA LEU A 27 -9.84 -6.87 8.38
C LEU A 27 -9.37 -8.27 8.03
N PRO A 28 -10.12 -9.31 8.42
CA PRO A 28 -9.70 -10.68 8.19
C PRO A 28 -9.99 -11.12 6.75
N ILE A 29 -9.02 -11.82 6.15
CA ILE A 29 -9.20 -12.60 4.93
C ILE A 29 -8.79 -14.03 5.26
N ASN A 30 -9.72 -14.98 5.15
CA ASN A 30 -9.51 -16.36 5.56
C ASN A 30 -8.91 -16.47 6.98
N TYR A 31 -9.57 -15.84 7.94
CA TYR A 31 -9.22 -15.85 9.39
C TYR A 31 -7.91 -15.15 9.77
N GLU A 32 -7.26 -14.45 8.87
CA GLU A 32 -6.02 -13.72 9.14
C GLU A 32 -6.11 -12.26 8.71
N ALA A 33 -5.57 -11.34 9.54
CA ALA A 33 -5.55 -9.92 9.22
C ALA A 33 -4.77 -9.64 7.93
N VAL A 34 -5.29 -8.78 7.06
CA VAL A 34 -4.65 -8.44 5.78
C VAL A 34 -3.20 -8.00 5.97
N ILE A 35 -2.93 -7.18 6.99
CA ILE A 35 -1.56 -6.70 7.25
C ILE A 35 -0.61 -7.84 7.63
N SER A 36 -1.10 -8.88 8.33
CA SER A 36 -0.29 -10.05 8.66
C SER A 36 0.08 -10.83 7.40
N ARG A 37 -0.88 -11.05 6.49
CA ARG A 37 -0.60 -11.70 5.20
C ARG A 37 0.45 -10.94 4.38
N ILE A 38 0.37 -9.61 4.37
CA ILE A 38 1.37 -8.77 3.71
C ILE A 38 2.74 -8.98 4.37
N ILE A 39 2.84 -8.90 5.69
CA ILE A 39 4.10 -9.07 6.43
C ILE A 39 4.69 -10.46 6.20
N ASP A 40 3.87 -11.50 6.25
CA ASP A 40 4.31 -12.90 6.14
C ASP A 40 4.71 -13.29 4.71
N SER A 41 4.30 -12.52 3.69
CA SER A 41 4.77 -12.70 2.30
C SER A 41 6.22 -12.23 2.06
N TYR A 42 6.85 -11.56 3.04
CA TYR A 42 8.22 -11.07 2.95
C TYR A 42 9.17 -11.81 3.90
N PRO A 43 10.49 -11.88 3.57
CA PRO A 43 11.48 -12.55 4.40
C PRO A 43 11.46 -12.08 5.86
N LYS A 44 11.63 -13.01 6.80
CA LYS A 44 11.56 -12.73 8.25
C LYS A 44 12.59 -11.69 8.73
N ASN A 45 13.76 -11.68 8.16
CA ASN A 45 14.86 -10.77 8.51
C ASN A 45 14.71 -9.35 7.90
N LEU A 46 13.69 -9.12 7.07
CA LEU A 46 13.46 -7.82 6.44
C LEU A 46 12.99 -6.80 7.47
N GLU A 47 13.62 -5.62 7.46
CA GLU A 47 13.15 -4.48 8.26
C GLU A 47 11.87 -3.89 7.65
N ILE A 48 10.88 -3.63 8.50
CA ILE A 48 9.58 -3.11 8.10
C ILE A 48 9.36 -1.73 8.73
N VAL A 49 8.92 -0.77 7.93
CA VAL A 49 8.45 0.54 8.41
C VAL A 49 6.94 0.59 8.19
N ILE A 50 6.18 0.81 9.26
CA ILE A 50 4.71 0.88 9.20
C ILE A 50 4.26 2.26 9.63
N ALA A 51 3.57 2.97 8.74
CA ALA A 51 2.91 4.22 9.04
C ALA A 51 1.54 3.96 9.66
N LEU A 52 1.30 4.49 10.86
CA LEU A 52 0.07 4.35 11.62
C LEU A 52 -0.59 5.71 11.83
N GLY A 53 -1.92 5.77 11.78
CA GLY A 53 -2.72 6.96 12.02
C GLY A 53 -4.03 6.62 12.70
N HIS A 54 -5.08 6.36 11.93
CA HIS A 54 -6.36 5.93 12.45
C HIS A 54 -6.23 4.61 13.21
N GLU A 55 -6.71 4.59 14.47
CA GLU A 55 -6.63 3.45 15.39
C GLU A 55 -5.19 2.92 15.59
N LYS A 56 -4.23 3.84 15.60
CA LYS A 56 -2.80 3.55 15.68
C LYS A 56 -2.42 2.57 16.79
N ASP A 57 -3.04 2.69 17.96
CA ASP A 57 -2.68 1.87 19.13
C ASP A 57 -3.21 0.44 19.00
N VAL A 58 -4.40 0.26 18.45
CA VAL A 58 -4.99 -1.06 18.19
C VAL A 58 -4.12 -1.83 17.18
N VAL A 59 -3.78 -1.20 16.05
CA VAL A 59 -2.94 -1.82 15.02
C VAL A 59 -1.53 -2.10 15.56
N LYS A 60 -0.94 -1.17 16.29
CA LYS A 60 0.39 -1.32 16.89
C LYS A 60 0.45 -2.46 17.88
N ASN A 61 -0.53 -2.56 18.79
CA ASN A 61 -0.59 -3.63 19.78
C ASN A 61 -0.79 -4.99 19.14
N PHE A 62 -1.70 -5.10 18.18
CA PHE A 62 -1.88 -6.32 17.38
C PHE A 62 -0.57 -6.78 16.74
N LEU A 63 0.14 -5.88 16.07
CA LEU A 63 1.40 -6.20 15.39
C LEU A 63 2.52 -6.57 16.34
N LYS A 64 2.61 -5.94 17.51
CA LYS A 64 3.59 -6.30 18.55
C LYS A 64 3.39 -7.72 19.09
N ILE A 65 2.13 -8.16 19.18
CA ILE A 65 1.80 -9.52 19.66
C ILE A 65 2.00 -10.53 18.53
N ARG A 66 1.37 -10.28 17.36
CA ARG A 66 1.33 -11.24 16.25
C ARG A 66 2.65 -11.40 15.51
N HIS A 67 3.46 -10.35 15.49
CA HIS A 67 4.74 -10.27 14.77
C HIS A 67 5.90 -9.84 15.68
N ALA A 68 5.94 -10.39 16.90
CA ALA A 68 6.98 -10.08 17.90
C ALA A 68 8.40 -10.44 17.42
N ASP A 69 8.51 -11.39 16.50
CA ASP A 69 9.76 -11.84 15.88
C ASP A 69 10.23 -10.97 14.69
N ARG A 70 9.44 -9.93 14.31
CA ARG A 70 9.74 -9.07 13.16
C ARG A 70 10.38 -7.75 13.58
N LYS A 71 11.30 -7.25 12.78
CA LYS A 71 11.90 -5.92 12.98
C LYS A 71 10.98 -4.83 12.42
N ILE A 72 10.04 -4.35 13.24
CA ILE A 72 9.05 -3.34 12.83
C ILE A 72 9.37 -1.99 13.47
N LYS A 73 9.51 -0.96 12.63
CA LYS A 73 9.52 0.45 13.04
C LYS A 73 8.15 1.08 12.80
N PHE A 74 7.49 1.50 13.85
CA PHE A 74 6.23 2.25 13.77
C PHE A 74 6.50 3.75 13.65
N VAL A 75 5.80 4.41 12.72
CA VAL A 75 5.82 5.85 12.52
C VAL A 75 4.40 6.38 12.65
N ILE A 76 4.17 7.27 13.60
CA ILE A 76 2.86 7.87 13.80
C ILE A 76 2.69 9.05 12.85
N VAL A 77 1.57 9.04 12.10
CA VAL A 77 1.17 10.08 11.16
C VAL A 77 -0.07 10.76 11.73
N GLU A 78 0.11 11.92 12.33
CA GLU A 78 -0.99 12.64 12.99
C GLU A 78 -2.03 13.15 11.97
N LYS A 79 -1.57 13.71 10.83
CA LYS A 79 -2.46 14.18 9.77
C LYS A 79 -2.78 13.06 8.77
N TYR A 80 -3.61 12.10 9.18
CA TYR A 80 -4.01 10.96 8.34
C TYR A 80 -5.34 11.14 7.63
N SER A 81 -6.05 12.26 7.85
CA SER A 81 -7.33 12.59 7.19
C SER A 81 -7.45 14.09 6.92
N GLY A 82 -8.37 14.47 6.03
CA GLY A 82 -8.62 15.86 5.65
C GLY A 82 -7.66 16.40 4.58
N ILE A 83 -7.74 17.71 4.34
CA ILE A 83 -6.95 18.39 3.30
C ILE A 83 -5.45 18.26 3.60
N GLY A 84 -4.67 17.87 2.58
CA GLY A 84 -3.22 17.68 2.68
C GLY A 84 -2.79 16.36 3.33
N SER A 85 -3.73 15.47 3.73
CA SER A 85 -3.42 14.08 4.01
C SER A 85 -3.34 13.26 2.72
N GLY A 86 -2.67 12.12 2.77
CA GLY A 86 -2.61 11.20 1.63
C GLY A 86 -1.38 10.30 1.64
N PRO A 87 -1.27 9.37 0.69
CA PRO A 87 -0.15 8.43 0.63
C PRO A 87 1.21 9.12 0.51
N GLY A 88 1.31 10.18 -0.29
CA GLY A 88 2.54 10.96 -0.44
C GLY A 88 2.98 11.64 0.86
N TYR A 89 2.03 12.27 1.59
CA TYR A 89 2.31 12.85 2.89
C TYR A 89 2.74 11.78 3.91
N THR A 90 2.06 10.65 3.93
CA THR A 90 2.41 9.51 4.81
C THR A 90 3.83 9.01 4.53
N LEU A 91 4.18 8.85 3.25
CA LEU A 91 5.54 8.46 2.84
C LEU A 91 6.58 9.52 3.28
N TYR A 92 6.27 10.80 3.08
CA TYR A 92 7.14 11.91 3.50
C TYR A 92 7.41 11.89 5.02
N GLN A 93 6.41 11.59 5.85
CA GLN A 93 6.60 11.45 7.30
C GLN A 93 7.54 10.29 7.67
N CYS A 94 7.59 9.25 6.84
CA CYS A 94 8.45 8.08 7.06
C CYS A 94 9.86 8.23 6.45
N ARG A 95 10.14 9.30 5.69
CA ARG A 95 11.35 9.45 4.86
C ARG A 95 12.66 9.18 5.59
N LYS A 96 12.81 9.61 6.85
CA LYS A 96 14.04 9.40 7.63
C LYS A 96 14.39 7.93 7.90
N TYR A 97 13.40 7.03 7.81
CA TYR A 97 13.58 5.59 7.99
C TYR A 97 13.72 4.84 6.66
N LEU A 98 13.52 5.52 5.53
CA LEU A 98 13.49 4.98 4.18
C LEU A 98 14.64 5.50 3.30
N GLN A 99 15.80 5.80 3.90
CA GLN A 99 17.02 6.26 3.18
C GLN A 99 17.80 5.07 2.59
N CYS A 100 17.08 4.14 1.97
CA CYS A 100 17.59 2.98 1.26
C CYS A 100 16.54 2.51 0.25
N PRO A 101 16.82 1.62 -0.68
CA PRO A 101 15.79 1.00 -1.49
C PRO A 101 14.70 0.40 -0.63
N PHE A 102 13.44 0.54 -1.05
CA PHE A 102 12.31 -0.01 -0.31
C PHE A 102 11.17 -0.42 -1.24
N ILE A 103 10.36 -1.36 -0.78
CA ILE A 103 9.11 -1.74 -1.42
C ILE A 103 7.98 -1.01 -0.68
N TYR A 104 7.18 -0.24 -1.42
CA TYR A 104 5.95 0.36 -0.91
C TYR A 104 4.80 -0.64 -1.06
N SER A 105 4.09 -0.92 0.03
CA SER A 105 2.85 -1.69 0.04
C SER A 105 1.72 -0.88 0.68
N SER A 106 0.56 -0.88 0.05
CA SER A 106 -0.67 -0.47 0.71
C SER A 106 -1.08 -1.54 1.72
N CYS A 107 -1.68 -1.15 2.85
CA CYS A 107 -2.09 -2.09 3.90
C CYS A 107 -3.34 -2.94 3.54
N ASP A 108 -3.86 -2.82 2.35
CA ASP A 108 -5.06 -3.51 1.85
C ASP A 108 -4.82 -4.20 0.47
N THR A 109 -3.57 -4.33 0.07
CA THR A 109 -3.19 -4.99 -1.19
C THR A 109 -2.36 -6.24 -0.90
N ILE A 110 -2.91 -7.41 -1.23
CA ILE A 110 -2.20 -8.69 -1.16
C ILE A 110 -1.70 -9.03 -2.56
N VAL A 111 -0.39 -9.23 -2.68
CA VAL A 111 0.25 -9.70 -3.90
C VAL A 111 0.45 -11.21 -3.77
N LEU A 112 -0.08 -11.97 -4.73
CA LEU A 112 0.00 -13.43 -4.73
C LEU A 112 1.28 -13.93 -5.40
N GLU A 113 1.82 -13.13 -6.31
CA GLU A 113 3.06 -13.43 -7.01
C GLU A 113 4.27 -13.08 -6.15
N LYS A 114 5.41 -13.69 -6.49
CA LYS A 114 6.68 -13.33 -5.84
C LYS A 114 7.06 -11.89 -6.18
N VAL A 115 7.13 -11.06 -5.16
CA VAL A 115 7.53 -9.66 -5.29
C VAL A 115 9.04 -9.58 -5.55
N PRO A 116 9.50 -8.92 -6.65
CA PRO A 116 10.92 -8.78 -6.93
C PRO A 116 11.58 -7.79 -5.95
N PRO A 117 12.88 -7.94 -5.66
CA PRO A 117 13.61 -6.95 -4.88
C PRO A 117 13.69 -5.61 -5.63
N PRO A 118 13.83 -4.48 -4.92
CA PRO A 118 13.85 -3.14 -5.52
C PRO A 118 15.24 -2.78 -6.08
N ASN A 119 15.77 -3.60 -6.99
CA ASN A 119 17.04 -3.34 -7.68
C ASN A 119 16.93 -2.23 -8.72
N VAL A 120 15.72 -2.05 -9.23
CA VAL A 120 15.31 -0.99 -10.15
C VAL A 120 13.94 -0.46 -9.70
N ASN A 121 13.56 0.73 -10.15
CA ASN A 121 12.22 1.21 -9.92
C ASN A 121 11.21 0.38 -10.72
N TRP A 122 10.23 -0.18 -10.03
CA TRP A 122 9.15 -0.94 -10.65
C TRP A 122 7.81 -0.62 -9.98
N LEU A 123 6.74 -0.93 -10.66
CA LEU A 123 5.38 -0.73 -10.20
C LEU A 123 4.58 -2.00 -10.46
N GLY A 124 3.92 -2.51 -9.42
CA GLY A 124 2.97 -3.62 -9.54
C GLY A 124 1.69 -3.12 -10.21
N ILE A 125 1.23 -3.82 -11.23
CA ILE A 125 0.01 -3.49 -11.97
C ILE A 125 -0.88 -4.72 -12.13
N SER A 126 -2.19 -4.51 -12.19
CA SER A 126 -3.15 -5.57 -12.50
C SER A 126 -4.22 -5.08 -13.49
N LYS A 127 -4.83 -6.03 -14.20
CA LYS A 127 -5.95 -5.71 -15.11
C LYS A 127 -7.20 -5.39 -14.29
N VAL A 128 -7.93 -4.34 -14.67
CA VAL A 128 -9.18 -3.94 -14.03
C VAL A 128 -10.31 -3.83 -15.04
N LYS A 129 -11.53 -4.15 -14.60
CA LYS A 129 -12.75 -3.98 -15.40
C LYS A 129 -13.38 -2.60 -15.20
N ASN A 130 -13.20 -2.00 -14.02
CA ASN A 130 -13.74 -0.68 -13.67
C ASN A 130 -12.60 0.28 -13.35
N THR A 131 -12.53 1.38 -14.07
CA THR A 131 -11.45 2.39 -13.97
C THR A 131 -11.73 3.47 -12.92
N GLU A 132 -12.98 3.67 -12.50
CA GLU A 132 -13.37 4.79 -11.63
C GLU A 132 -12.79 4.70 -10.21
N ARG A 133 -12.43 3.49 -9.77
CA ARG A 133 -11.98 3.22 -8.40
C ARG A 133 -10.46 3.15 -8.24
N PHE A 134 -9.73 3.14 -9.35
CA PHE A 134 -8.29 2.85 -9.36
C PHE A 134 -7.50 3.98 -10.03
N LEU A 135 -6.23 4.08 -9.67
CA LEU A 135 -5.24 4.79 -10.47
C LEU A 135 -4.98 3.93 -11.72
N ILE A 136 -5.12 4.51 -12.89
CA ILE A 136 -5.00 3.79 -14.15
C ILE A 136 -3.71 4.20 -14.85
N ILE A 137 -3.00 3.19 -15.36
CA ILE A 137 -1.81 3.38 -16.18
C ILE A 137 -2.11 2.93 -17.61
N GLU A 138 -1.84 3.80 -18.55
CA GLU A 138 -1.86 3.50 -19.98
C GLU A 138 -0.45 3.58 -20.55
N LYS A 139 0.02 2.51 -21.21
CA LYS A 139 1.29 2.52 -21.94
C LYS A 139 1.07 3.03 -23.36
N LYS A 140 1.75 4.12 -23.75
CA LYS A 140 1.79 4.61 -25.12
C LYS A 140 2.69 3.70 -25.96
N LYS A 141 2.22 3.26 -27.12
CA LYS A 141 2.93 2.27 -27.95
C LYS A 141 4.27 2.77 -28.49
N SER A 142 4.42 4.09 -28.71
CA SER A 142 5.56 4.66 -29.46
C SER A 142 6.79 5.00 -28.62
N ASP A 143 6.67 5.33 -27.33
CA ASP A 143 7.75 6.06 -26.64
C ASP A 143 8.12 5.54 -25.25
N ASN A 144 7.78 4.32 -24.87
CA ASN A 144 7.92 3.83 -23.48
C ASN A 144 7.35 4.80 -22.40
N MET A 145 6.48 5.71 -22.79
CA MET A 145 5.82 6.63 -21.87
C MET A 145 4.56 6.00 -21.29
N TYR A 146 4.26 6.41 -20.05
CA TYR A 146 3.06 5.97 -19.33
C TYR A 146 2.23 7.18 -18.96
N PHE A 147 0.93 7.13 -19.21
CA PHE A 147 -0.02 8.10 -18.70
C PHE A 147 -0.63 7.57 -17.41
N LEU A 148 -0.67 8.43 -16.39
CA LEU A 148 -1.33 8.17 -15.13
C LEU A 148 -2.65 8.93 -15.09
N TYR A 149 -3.74 8.22 -14.85
CA TYR A 149 -5.06 8.81 -14.70
C TYR A 149 -5.54 8.62 -13.26
N ASP A 150 -5.83 9.73 -12.59
CA ASP A 150 -6.33 9.70 -11.23
C ASP A 150 -7.76 9.14 -11.17
N LYS A 151 -8.13 8.63 -10.01
CA LYS A 151 -9.50 8.21 -9.67
C LYS A 151 -10.49 9.32 -9.99
N LYS A 152 -11.67 8.98 -10.48
CA LYS A 152 -12.77 9.90 -10.84
C LYS A 152 -12.79 10.41 -12.29
N ARG A 153 -11.84 10.17 -13.14
CA ARG A 153 -12.01 10.40 -14.57
C ARG A 153 -12.71 9.16 -15.19
N LYS A 154 -13.90 9.35 -15.77
CA LYS A 154 -14.42 8.42 -16.77
C LYS A 154 -13.46 8.49 -17.96
N ILE A 155 -12.61 7.49 -18.05
CA ILE A 155 -11.82 7.30 -19.27
C ILE A 155 -12.71 6.48 -20.18
N GLU A 156 -13.09 7.01 -21.34
CA GLU A 156 -13.65 6.20 -22.40
C GLU A 156 -12.61 5.15 -22.77
N ILE A 157 -12.88 3.93 -22.33
CA ILE A 157 -11.99 2.81 -22.59
C ILE A 157 -12.16 2.47 -24.06
N ASP A 158 -11.23 2.89 -24.89
CA ASP A 158 -11.05 2.24 -26.19
C ASP A 158 -10.78 0.76 -25.92
N LYS A 159 -11.72 -0.11 -26.34
CA LYS A 159 -11.66 -1.57 -26.12
C LYS A 159 -10.36 -2.22 -26.64
N LYS A 160 -9.58 -1.52 -27.44
CA LYS A 160 -8.27 -1.93 -27.95
C LYS A 160 -7.10 -1.56 -27.03
N LYS A 161 -7.30 -0.75 -25.99
CA LYS A 161 -6.22 -0.33 -25.08
C LYS A 161 -6.14 -1.24 -23.87
N LYS A 162 -4.93 -1.69 -23.56
CA LYS A 162 -4.66 -2.43 -22.30
C LYS A 162 -4.46 -1.41 -21.17
N LEU A 163 -5.43 -1.30 -20.28
CA LEU A 163 -5.37 -0.48 -19.08
C LEU A 163 -5.00 -1.34 -17.88
N PHE A 164 -4.16 -0.80 -17.01
CA PHE A 164 -3.70 -1.47 -15.80
C PHE A 164 -3.94 -0.59 -14.58
N ASN A 165 -4.24 -1.23 -13.45
CA ASN A 165 -4.26 -0.59 -12.14
C ASN A 165 -2.85 -0.59 -11.54
N ALA A 166 -2.47 0.52 -10.93
CA ALA A 166 -1.24 0.70 -10.18
C ALA A 166 -1.46 0.64 -8.67
#